data_8308a6ecc636495787f8393ccb4686f2
#
_entry.id   8308a6ecc636495787f8393ccb4686f2
#
_cell.length_a   1.000
_cell.length_b   1.000
_cell.length_c   1.000
_cell.angle_alpha   90.00
_cell.angle_beta   90.00
_cell.angle_gamma   90.00
#
_symmetry.space_group_name_H-M   'P 1'
#
loop_
_entity.id
_entity.type
_entity.pdbx_description
1 polymer ?
#
loop_
_entity_poly.entity_id
_entity_poly.type
_entity_poly.pdbx_seq_one_letter_code
_entity_poly.pdbx_strand_id
1 'polypeptide(L)'
;MEFLIVTGLSGAGKTQAAHFLEDMGYYCVDNMPSALLQPFAEFCIASQGRFTKVALVTDVRAHESFEQLFRALDSLRALDCTFRILFLEAPESTLIRRYKETRRRHPLTEPGKTVQAALREEIALLQPVRDRADYIIITQNLTLAQLHKKLCRLFTETGEAKLPINVVAFGYKYGIPIDADLVLDVRFLPNPYYIEELKDLSGLDQPVFDFVMQQPDTAEYIRLLTAFIDFQLPRFREEGKPALTVAVGCTGGRHRSISVARALTDHLLEHGQNARLICRDLERVNEQ
;
A
#
# COMPACT_ATOMS: atom_id res chain seq x y z
N MET A 1 -21.76 5.46 -2.20
CA MET A 1 -20.74 5.11 -1.20
C MET A 1 -20.60 3.59 -1.18
N GLU A 2 -19.38 3.06 -1.09
CA GLU A 2 -19.13 1.62 -1.13
C GLU A 2 -18.68 1.10 0.23
N PHE A 3 -19.36 0.07 0.73
CA PHE A 3 -18.95 -0.70 1.92
C PHE A 3 -18.39 -2.05 1.52
N LEU A 4 -17.23 -2.41 2.08
CA LEU A 4 -16.66 -3.74 1.98
C LEU A 4 -16.74 -4.42 3.35
N ILE A 5 -17.52 -5.49 3.43
CA ILE A 5 -17.63 -6.30 4.65
C ILE A 5 -16.54 -7.38 4.58
N VAL A 6 -15.55 -7.26 5.44
CA VAL A 6 -14.46 -8.24 5.53
C VAL A 6 -14.73 -9.19 6.66
N THR A 7 -15.00 -10.44 6.34
CA THR A 7 -15.30 -11.49 7.32
C THR A 7 -14.61 -12.80 6.96
N GLY A 8 -14.84 -13.86 7.71
CA GLY A 8 -14.24 -15.17 7.46
C GLY A 8 -13.67 -15.79 8.72
N LEU A 9 -13.08 -16.96 8.56
CA LEU A 9 -12.62 -17.80 9.64
C LEU A 9 -11.55 -17.11 10.50
N SER A 10 -11.60 -17.33 11.77
CA SER A 10 -10.59 -16.83 12.73
C SER A 10 -9.22 -17.43 12.39
N GLY A 11 -8.21 -16.57 12.27
CA GLY A 11 -6.87 -16.97 11.81
C GLY A 11 -6.70 -17.02 10.28
N ALA A 12 -7.76 -16.71 9.48
CA ALA A 12 -7.68 -16.67 8.02
C ALA A 12 -6.97 -15.42 7.45
N GLY A 13 -6.62 -14.42 8.27
CA GLY A 13 -5.86 -13.25 7.83
C GLY A 13 -6.67 -11.96 7.68
N LYS A 14 -7.83 -11.83 8.31
CA LYS A 14 -8.67 -10.62 8.26
C LYS A 14 -7.92 -9.34 8.63
N THR A 15 -7.14 -9.36 9.71
CA THR A 15 -6.33 -8.20 10.14
C THR A 15 -5.33 -7.76 9.07
N GLN A 16 -4.67 -8.70 8.39
CA GLN A 16 -3.74 -8.37 7.30
C GLN A 16 -4.48 -7.80 6.09
N ALA A 17 -5.64 -8.36 5.78
CA ALA A 17 -6.48 -7.82 4.72
C ALA A 17 -6.95 -6.39 5.03
N ALA A 18 -7.31 -6.10 6.28
CA ALA A 18 -7.67 -4.75 6.73
C ALA A 18 -6.53 -3.75 6.53
N HIS A 19 -5.31 -4.07 6.94
CA HIS A 19 -4.13 -3.20 6.73
C HIS A 19 -3.90 -2.92 5.24
N PHE A 20 -3.99 -3.95 4.38
CA PHE A 20 -3.86 -3.74 2.93
C PHE A 20 -4.98 -2.88 2.33
N LEU A 21 -6.20 -3.00 2.85
CA LEU A 21 -7.32 -2.16 2.42
C LEU A 21 -7.13 -0.70 2.88
N GLU A 22 -6.57 -0.47 4.09
CA GLU A 22 -6.17 0.87 4.53
C GLU A 22 -5.15 1.50 3.58
N ASP A 23 -4.11 0.74 3.19
CA ASP A 23 -3.12 1.19 2.19
C ASP A 23 -3.75 1.52 0.82
N MET A 24 -4.89 0.88 0.49
CA MET A 24 -5.67 1.15 -0.73
C MET A 24 -6.70 2.29 -0.56
N GLY A 25 -6.68 3.00 0.58
CA GLY A 25 -7.52 4.16 0.86
C GLY A 25 -8.91 3.84 1.41
N TYR A 26 -9.15 2.61 1.86
CA TYR A 26 -10.36 2.30 2.63
C TYR A 26 -10.25 2.83 4.06
N TYR A 27 -11.33 3.38 4.56
CA TYR A 27 -11.48 3.63 6.00
C TYR A 27 -11.90 2.32 6.68
N CYS A 28 -10.97 1.70 7.41
CA CYS A 28 -11.19 0.40 8.04
C CYS A 28 -11.73 0.56 9.46
N VAL A 29 -12.77 -0.20 9.78
CA VAL A 29 -13.31 -0.31 11.15
C VAL A 29 -13.34 -1.78 11.52
N ASP A 30 -12.63 -2.13 12.60
CA ASP A 30 -12.55 -3.52 13.07
C ASP A 30 -13.58 -3.78 14.17
N ASN A 31 -14.13 -4.99 14.16
CA ASN A 31 -15.04 -5.52 15.17
C ASN A 31 -16.31 -4.67 15.41
N MET A 32 -16.91 -4.15 14.33
CA MET A 32 -18.14 -3.36 14.38
C MET A 32 -19.34 -4.23 14.77
N PRO A 33 -20.07 -3.90 15.85
CA PRO A 33 -21.35 -4.55 16.15
C PRO A 33 -22.38 -4.31 15.04
N SER A 34 -23.17 -5.33 14.69
CA SER A 34 -24.19 -5.22 13.64
C SER A 34 -25.23 -4.10 13.89
N ALA A 35 -25.57 -3.84 15.15
CA ALA A 35 -26.46 -2.76 15.54
C ALA A 35 -25.96 -1.34 15.20
N LEU A 36 -24.64 -1.17 15.06
CA LEU A 36 -24.02 0.12 14.73
C LEU A 36 -23.81 0.32 13.22
N LEU A 37 -24.05 -0.67 12.37
CA LEU A 37 -23.82 -0.59 10.94
C LEU A 37 -24.65 0.52 10.29
N GLN A 38 -25.96 0.56 10.56
CA GLN A 38 -26.84 1.58 9.99
C GLN A 38 -26.50 3.00 10.51
N PRO A 39 -26.40 3.28 11.83
CA PRO A 39 -25.99 4.59 12.33
C PRO A 39 -24.63 5.05 11.79
N PHE A 40 -23.70 4.13 11.64
CA PHE A 40 -22.39 4.44 11.07
C PHE A 40 -22.46 4.80 9.59
N ALA A 41 -23.28 4.10 8.81
CA ALA A 41 -23.50 4.44 7.40
C ALA A 41 -24.14 5.81 7.24
N GLU A 42 -25.15 6.13 8.06
CA GLU A 42 -25.79 7.46 8.10
C GLU A 42 -24.77 8.56 8.43
N PHE A 43 -23.89 8.32 9.40
CA PHE A 43 -22.78 9.21 9.73
C PHE A 43 -21.80 9.38 8.54
N CYS A 44 -21.43 8.30 7.86
CA CYS A 44 -20.56 8.38 6.70
C CYS A 44 -21.18 9.17 5.54
N ILE A 45 -22.48 8.99 5.28
CA ILE A 45 -23.24 9.74 4.26
C ILE A 45 -23.27 11.23 4.63
N ALA A 46 -23.57 11.55 5.88
CA ALA A 46 -23.65 12.93 6.36
C ALA A 46 -22.30 13.67 6.32
N SER A 47 -21.18 12.95 6.25
CA SER A 47 -19.83 13.53 6.24
C SER A 47 -19.36 14.09 4.88
N GLN A 48 -20.28 14.28 3.93
CA GLN A 48 -20.07 14.98 2.65
C GLN A 48 -18.86 14.48 1.82
N GLY A 49 -18.71 13.15 1.70
CA GLY A 49 -17.67 12.55 0.85
C GLY A 49 -16.33 12.32 1.54
N ARG A 50 -16.21 12.56 2.85
CA ARG A 50 -15.01 12.24 3.63
C ARG A 50 -14.70 10.72 3.61
N PHE A 51 -15.75 9.89 3.54
CA PHE A 51 -15.65 8.43 3.48
C PHE A 51 -16.24 7.93 2.17
N THR A 52 -15.41 7.71 1.16
CA THR A 52 -15.87 7.18 -0.14
C THR A 52 -15.82 5.65 -0.18
N LYS A 53 -14.83 5.04 0.47
CA LYS A 53 -14.60 3.60 0.58
C LYS A 53 -14.45 3.21 2.04
N VAL A 54 -15.28 2.33 2.53
CA VAL A 54 -15.28 1.88 3.94
C VAL A 54 -15.18 0.37 3.99
N ALA A 55 -14.24 -0.16 4.78
CA ALA A 55 -14.10 -1.59 5.04
C ALA A 55 -14.48 -1.89 6.50
N LEU A 56 -15.48 -2.74 6.69
CA LEU A 56 -15.96 -3.17 8.00
C LEU A 56 -15.50 -4.59 8.26
N VAL A 57 -14.55 -4.73 9.17
CA VAL A 57 -14.06 -6.06 9.56
C VAL A 57 -14.94 -6.61 10.65
N THR A 58 -15.53 -7.78 10.41
CA THR A 58 -16.43 -8.42 11.38
C THR A 58 -15.91 -9.79 11.78
N ASP A 59 -16.15 -10.17 13.03
CA ASP A 59 -15.80 -11.47 13.61
C ASP A 59 -17.07 -12.20 14.07
N VAL A 60 -16.99 -13.50 14.19
CA VAL A 60 -18.07 -14.35 14.73
C VAL A 60 -18.58 -13.89 16.10
N ARG A 61 -17.71 -13.22 16.87
CA ARG A 61 -18.03 -12.66 18.20
C ARG A 61 -18.91 -11.40 18.15
N ALA A 62 -18.89 -10.68 17.05
CA ALA A 62 -19.60 -9.40 16.92
C ALA A 62 -21.10 -9.57 16.66
N HIS A 63 -21.57 -10.80 16.43
CA HIS A 63 -22.93 -11.05 16.02
C HIS A 63 -23.62 -12.02 16.99
N GLU A 64 -24.67 -11.55 17.64
CA GLU A 64 -25.59 -12.40 18.40
C GLU A 64 -26.39 -13.33 17.46
N SER A 65 -26.65 -12.88 16.21
CA SER A 65 -27.15 -13.72 15.11
C SER A 65 -26.78 -13.16 13.74
N PHE A 66 -26.55 -14.02 12.74
CA PHE A 66 -26.32 -13.59 11.36
C PHE A 66 -27.54 -12.93 10.72
N GLU A 67 -28.73 -13.20 11.21
CA GLU A 67 -29.96 -12.50 10.77
C GLU A 67 -29.87 -11.01 11.07
N GLN A 68 -29.29 -10.60 12.21
CA GLN A 68 -29.07 -9.19 12.54
C GLN A 68 -28.06 -8.56 11.59
N LEU A 69 -26.97 -9.25 11.26
CA LEU A 69 -26.03 -8.77 10.26
C LEU A 69 -26.70 -8.55 8.91
N PHE A 70 -27.46 -9.55 8.42
CA PHE A 70 -28.14 -9.42 7.13
C PHE A 70 -29.21 -8.32 7.12
N ARG A 71 -29.98 -8.17 8.19
CA ARG A 71 -30.94 -7.06 8.33
C ARG A 71 -30.22 -5.69 8.31
N ALA A 72 -29.07 -5.59 8.99
CA ALA A 72 -28.26 -4.38 8.97
C ALA A 72 -27.68 -4.09 7.57
N LEU A 73 -27.26 -5.12 6.83
CA LEU A 73 -26.81 -4.97 5.44
C LEU A 73 -27.95 -4.60 4.50
N ASP A 74 -29.14 -5.11 4.70
CA ASP A 74 -30.33 -4.72 3.92
C ASP A 74 -30.74 -3.28 4.21
N SER A 75 -30.53 -2.76 5.44
CA SER A 75 -30.72 -1.34 5.76
C SER A 75 -29.74 -0.42 5.04
N LEU A 76 -28.50 -0.89 4.76
CA LEU A 76 -27.56 -0.11 3.94
C LEU A 76 -28.04 0.07 2.50
N ARG A 77 -28.71 -0.92 1.93
CA ARG A 77 -29.33 -0.80 0.58
C ARG A 77 -30.43 0.25 0.56
N ALA A 78 -31.20 0.37 1.64
CA ALA A 78 -32.25 1.38 1.76
C ALA A 78 -31.68 2.82 1.83
N LEU A 79 -30.40 2.97 2.15
CA LEU A 79 -29.64 4.23 2.18
C LEU A 79 -28.86 4.50 0.87
N ASP A 80 -29.17 3.82 -0.23
CA ASP A 80 -28.45 3.89 -1.50
C ASP A 80 -26.94 3.58 -1.37
N CYS A 81 -26.55 2.79 -0.36
CA CYS A 81 -25.19 2.29 -0.20
C CYS A 81 -25.03 0.93 -0.86
N THR A 82 -23.99 0.79 -1.65
CA THR A 82 -23.58 -0.52 -2.15
C THR A 82 -22.70 -1.22 -1.13
N PHE A 83 -22.89 -2.52 -0.96
CA PHE A 83 -21.95 -3.30 -0.16
C PHE A 83 -21.54 -4.58 -0.89
N ARG A 84 -20.33 -5.04 -0.60
CA ARG A 84 -19.77 -6.32 -1.05
C ARG A 84 -19.19 -7.06 0.14
N ILE A 85 -19.23 -8.39 0.11
CA ILE A 85 -18.73 -9.25 1.18
C ILE A 85 -17.48 -9.98 0.70
N LEU A 86 -16.36 -9.74 1.39
CA LEU A 86 -15.12 -10.47 1.24
C LEU A 86 -15.00 -11.52 2.35
N PHE A 87 -14.99 -12.80 1.98
CA PHE A 87 -14.82 -13.90 2.90
C PHE A 87 -13.42 -14.49 2.82
N LEU A 88 -12.70 -14.50 3.95
CA LEU A 88 -11.37 -15.08 4.06
C LEU A 88 -11.43 -16.43 4.75
N GLU A 89 -10.86 -17.44 4.11
CA GLU A 89 -10.83 -18.80 4.66
C GLU A 89 -9.48 -19.49 4.46
N ALA A 90 -9.26 -20.55 5.21
CA ALA A 90 -8.18 -21.50 4.97
C ALA A 90 -8.61 -22.88 5.46
N PRO A 91 -8.02 -23.98 4.98
CA PRO A 91 -8.28 -25.32 5.49
C PRO A 91 -8.05 -25.44 6.99
N GLU A 92 -8.85 -26.28 7.65
CA GLU A 92 -8.81 -26.55 9.10
C GLU A 92 -7.39 -26.79 9.61
N SER A 93 -6.61 -27.62 8.89
CA SER A 93 -5.22 -27.92 9.25
C SER A 93 -4.31 -26.69 9.27
N THR A 94 -4.49 -25.77 8.33
CA THR A 94 -3.75 -24.51 8.23
C THR A 94 -4.10 -23.59 9.39
N LEU A 95 -5.39 -23.46 9.71
CA LEU A 95 -5.85 -22.61 10.81
C LEU A 95 -5.37 -23.14 12.16
N ILE A 96 -5.47 -24.46 12.41
CA ILE A 96 -4.94 -25.09 13.63
C ILE A 96 -3.43 -24.81 13.78
N ARG A 97 -2.66 -24.94 12.69
CA ARG A 97 -1.22 -24.63 12.71
C ARG A 97 -0.98 -23.17 13.09
N ARG A 98 -1.68 -22.22 12.46
CA ARG A 98 -1.56 -20.77 12.78
C ARG A 98 -1.90 -20.46 14.23
N TYR A 99 -2.91 -21.09 14.80
CA TYR A 99 -3.24 -20.95 16.22
C TYR A 99 -2.13 -21.45 17.14
N LYS A 100 -1.48 -22.56 16.80
CA LYS A 100 -0.33 -23.09 17.57
C LYS A 100 0.87 -22.12 17.49
N GLU A 101 1.15 -21.59 16.30
CA GLU A 101 2.27 -20.64 16.09
C GLU A 101 2.06 -19.32 16.82
N THR A 102 0.85 -18.77 16.77
CA THR A 102 0.54 -17.45 17.38
C THR A 102 0.21 -17.53 18.87
N ARG A 103 0.03 -18.73 19.44
CA ARG A 103 -0.39 -18.96 20.83
C ARG A 103 -1.66 -18.21 21.24
N ARG A 104 -2.52 -17.87 20.28
CA ARG A 104 -3.80 -17.22 20.52
C ARG A 104 -4.86 -18.27 20.86
N ARG A 105 -5.84 -17.87 21.67
CA ARG A 105 -7.06 -18.72 21.89
C ARG A 105 -8.06 -18.46 20.78
N HIS A 106 -8.71 -19.53 20.32
CA HIS A 106 -9.81 -19.40 19.37
C HIS A 106 -11.01 -18.70 20.05
N PRO A 107 -11.75 -17.80 19.34
CA PRO A 107 -12.87 -17.06 19.93
C PRO A 107 -13.94 -17.92 20.59
N LEU A 108 -14.25 -19.08 20.02
CA LEU A 108 -15.25 -20.03 20.53
C LEU A 108 -14.67 -21.13 21.42
N THR A 109 -13.45 -20.91 21.98
CA THR A 109 -12.84 -21.86 22.90
C THR A 109 -13.41 -21.68 24.31
N GLU A 110 -13.98 -22.75 24.85
CA GLU A 110 -14.46 -22.87 26.21
C GLU A 110 -13.64 -23.91 26.98
N PRO A 111 -13.72 -23.97 28.34
CA PRO A 111 -13.08 -25.02 29.11
C PRO A 111 -13.50 -26.41 28.63
N GLY A 112 -12.54 -27.28 28.29
CA GLY A 112 -12.79 -28.61 27.77
C GLY A 112 -13.02 -28.72 26.25
N LYS A 113 -13.12 -27.60 25.50
CA LYS A 113 -13.30 -27.60 24.05
C LYS A 113 -11.97 -27.49 23.31
N THR A 114 -11.72 -28.39 22.38
CA THR A 114 -10.51 -28.33 21.54
C THR A 114 -10.60 -27.21 20.50
N VAL A 115 -9.45 -26.69 20.06
CA VAL A 115 -9.39 -25.70 18.97
C VAL A 115 -10.07 -26.24 17.70
N GLN A 116 -9.92 -27.53 17.44
CA GLN A 116 -10.55 -28.18 16.30
C GLN A 116 -12.08 -28.16 16.37
N ALA A 117 -12.64 -28.48 17.55
CA ALA A 117 -14.09 -28.44 17.75
C ALA A 117 -14.66 -27.02 17.65
N ALA A 118 -13.94 -26.02 18.23
CA ALA A 118 -14.31 -24.62 18.12
C ALA A 118 -14.26 -24.12 16.67
N LEU A 119 -13.27 -24.54 15.89
CA LEU A 119 -13.14 -24.17 14.48
C LEU A 119 -14.25 -24.79 13.61
N ARG A 120 -14.61 -26.03 13.84
CA ARG A 120 -15.73 -26.69 13.12
C ARG A 120 -17.06 -26.00 13.38
N GLU A 121 -17.29 -25.59 14.62
CA GLU A 121 -18.46 -24.80 14.97
C GLU A 121 -18.45 -23.43 14.30
N GLU A 122 -17.30 -22.72 14.26
CA GLU A 122 -17.16 -21.46 13.55
C GLU A 122 -17.44 -21.62 12.05
N ILE A 123 -16.94 -22.68 11.41
CA ILE A 123 -17.21 -22.99 10.00
C ILE A 123 -18.71 -23.16 9.76
N ALA A 124 -19.40 -23.92 10.61
CA ALA A 124 -20.84 -24.13 10.50
C ALA A 124 -21.62 -22.83 10.70
N LEU A 125 -21.24 -22.02 11.71
CA LEU A 125 -21.84 -20.73 11.98
C LEU A 125 -21.65 -19.74 10.82
N LEU A 126 -20.47 -19.69 10.20
CA LEU A 126 -20.17 -18.73 9.14
C LEU A 126 -20.62 -19.17 7.75
N GLN A 127 -21.09 -20.40 7.58
CA GLN A 127 -21.53 -20.91 6.29
C GLN A 127 -22.58 -20.02 5.59
N PRO A 128 -23.64 -19.50 6.26
CA PRO A 128 -24.61 -18.61 5.60
C PRO A 128 -24.01 -17.29 5.07
N VAL A 129 -22.94 -16.78 5.72
CA VAL A 129 -22.25 -15.59 5.27
C VAL A 129 -21.33 -15.92 4.09
N ARG A 130 -20.63 -17.05 4.16
CA ARG A 130 -19.80 -17.57 3.08
C ARG A 130 -20.60 -17.74 1.78
N ASP A 131 -21.80 -18.29 1.89
CA ASP A 131 -22.69 -18.55 0.72
C ASP A 131 -23.21 -17.27 0.07
N ARG A 132 -23.19 -16.13 0.79
CA ARG A 132 -23.55 -14.80 0.29
C ARG A 132 -22.36 -13.91 -0.04
N ALA A 133 -21.13 -14.43 0.09
CA ALA A 133 -19.93 -13.67 -0.18
C ALA A 133 -19.75 -13.39 -1.68
N ASP A 134 -19.49 -12.14 -2.02
CA ASP A 134 -19.16 -11.72 -3.39
C ASP A 134 -17.76 -12.18 -3.78
N TYR A 135 -16.85 -12.24 -2.80
CA TYR A 135 -15.47 -12.68 -2.99
C TYR A 135 -15.05 -13.64 -1.89
N ILE A 136 -14.44 -14.76 -2.28
CA ILE A 136 -13.84 -15.73 -1.36
C ILE A 136 -12.36 -15.84 -1.65
N ILE A 137 -11.53 -15.62 -0.61
CA ILE A 137 -10.08 -15.79 -0.71
C ILE A 137 -9.62 -16.92 0.21
N ILE A 138 -9.10 -17.99 -0.41
CA ILE A 138 -8.44 -19.08 0.32
C ILE A 138 -6.99 -18.67 0.58
N THR A 139 -6.62 -18.48 1.86
CA THR A 139 -5.31 -17.96 2.28
C THR A 139 -4.30 -19.04 2.62
N GLN A 140 -4.57 -20.30 2.33
CA GLN A 140 -3.68 -21.44 2.63
C GLN A 140 -2.33 -21.21 1.95
N ASN A 141 -1.61 -21.14 1.41
CA ASN A 141 -0.30 -21.01 0.76
C ASN A 141 -0.04 -19.60 0.21
N LEU A 142 -0.80 -18.59 0.66
CA LEU A 142 -0.55 -17.23 0.25
C LEU A 142 0.49 -16.59 1.16
N THR A 143 1.51 -15.98 0.55
CA THR A 143 2.34 -14.98 1.22
C THR A 143 1.54 -13.69 1.43
N LEU A 144 2.00 -12.80 2.30
CA LEU A 144 1.38 -11.49 2.50
C LEU A 144 1.31 -10.69 1.20
N ALA A 145 2.39 -10.71 0.41
CA ALA A 145 2.45 -10.07 -0.91
C ALA A 145 1.42 -10.62 -1.90
N GLN A 146 1.21 -11.94 -1.91
CA GLN A 146 0.20 -12.56 -2.75
C GLN A 146 -1.22 -12.24 -2.31
N LEU A 147 -1.48 -12.12 -1.00
CA LEU A 147 -2.75 -11.66 -0.47
C LEU A 147 -3.00 -10.21 -0.90
N HIS A 148 -2.03 -9.32 -0.69
CA HIS A 148 -2.08 -7.93 -1.13
C HIS A 148 -2.38 -7.81 -2.63
N LYS A 149 -1.64 -8.53 -3.48
CA LYS A 149 -1.88 -8.55 -4.94
C LYS A 149 -3.29 -9.01 -5.32
N LYS A 150 -3.84 -10.01 -4.61
CA LYS A 150 -5.23 -10.45 -4.84
C LYS A 150 -6.24 -9.37 -4.45
N LEU A 151 -6.05 -8.70 -3.32
CA LEU A 151 -6.92 -7.60 -2.88
C LEU A 151 -6.85 -6.41 -3.85
N CYS A 152 -5.65 -6.02 -4.28
CA CYS A 152 -5.48 -4.97 -5.29
C CYS A 152 -6.25 -5.29 -6.59
N ARG A 153 -6.17 -6.52 -7.09
CA ARG A 153 -6.91 -6.91 -8.30
C ARG A 153 -8.43 -6.84 -8.16
N LEU A 154 -8.94 -7.06 -6.95
CA LEU A 154 -10.38 -7.07 -6.69
C LEU A 154 -10.94 -5.68 -6.41
N PHE A 155 -10.14 -4.77 -5.80
CA PHE A 155 -10.66 -3.56 -5.20
C PHE A 155 -10.01 -2.26 -5.69
N THR A 156 -9.00 -2.32 -6.60
CA THR A 156 -8.50 -1.12 -7.30
C THR A 156 -9.07 -1.03 -8.70
N GLU A 157 -9.50 0.17 -9.09
CA GLU A 157 -10.12 0.43 -10.41
C GLU A 157 -9.16 0.14 -11.58
N THR A 158 -7.86 0.19 -11.34
CA THR A 158 -6.81 -0.06 -12.35
C THR A 158 -6.28 -1.50 -12.34
N GLY A 159 -6.78 -2.38 -11.45
CA GLY A 159 -6.34 -3.78 -11.33
C GLY A 159 -4.91 -3.98 -10.82
N GLU A 160 -4.08 -2.93 -10.82
CA GLU A 160 -2.73 -2.91 -10.25
C GLU A 160 -2.53 -1.61 -9.47
N ALA A 161 -2.33 -1.72 -8.16
CA ALA A 161 -1.83 -0.58 -7.37
C ALA A 161 -0.45 -0.21 -7.93
N LYS A 162 -0.33 0.97 -8.56
CA LYS A 162 0.97 1.47 -9.02
C LYS A 162 1.80 1.78 -7.78
N LEU A 163 2.95 1.14 -7.64
CA LEU A 163 3.92 1.42 -6.58
C LEU A 163 4.30 2.91 -6.62
N PRO A 164 4.02 3.70 -5.57
CA PRO A 164 4.49 5.09 -5.50
C PRO A 164 6.01 5.11 -5.46
N ILE A 165 6.64 5.94 -6.32
CA ILE A 165 8.09 6.05 -6.40
C ILE A 165 8.48 7.50 -6.10
N ASN A 166 9.23 7.71 -5.02
CA ASN A 166 9.81 9.00 -4.67
C ASN A 166 11.25 9.04 -5.15
N VAL A 167 11.57 9.94 -6.07
CA VAL A 167 12.95 10.20 -6.49
C VAL A 167 13.44 11.45 -5.79
N VAL A 168 14.32 11.27 -4.80
CA VAL A 168 14.76 12.35 -3.88
C VAL A 168 16.16 12.82 -4.27
N ALA A 169 16.27 14.03 -4.78
CA ALA A 169 17.56 14.69 -4.93
C ALA A 169 18.03 15.29 -3.60
N PHE A 170 19.27 14.98 -3.17
CA PHE A 170 19.80 15.43 -1.89
C PHE A 170 21.28 15.83 -1.96
N GLY A 171 21.73 16.58 -0.95
CA GLY A 171 23.12 16.92 -0.73
C GLY A 171 23.74 16.13 0.41
N TYR A 172 24.86 15.45 0.16
CA TYR A 172 25.58 14.71 1.21
C TYR A 172 25.97 15.59 2.40
N LYS A 173 26.21 16.89 2.19
CA LYS A 173 26.49 17.85 3.27
C LYS A 173 25.34 17.97 4.29
N TYR A 174 24.12 17.58 3.91
CA TYR A 174 22.93 17.60 4.77
C TYR A 174 22.49 16.21 5.25
N GLY A 175 23.29 15.19 5.00
CA GLY A 175 23.02 13.81 5.36
C GLY A 175 22.16 13.06 4.35
N ILE A 176 22.24 11.75 4.40
CA ILE A 176 21.46 10.82 3.56
C ILE A 176 20.00 10.81 4.06
N PRO A 177 18.98 10.80 3.17
CA PRO A 177 17.59 10.58 3.57
C PRO A 177 17.44 9.24 4.32
N ILE A 178 16.85 9.26 5.51
CA ILE A 178 16.75 8.07 6.38
C ILE A 178 15.72 7.05 5.88
N ASP A 179 14.80 7.49 5.04
CA ASP A 179 13.73 6.69 4.41
C ASP A 179 14.10 6.19 3.00
N ALA A 180 15.36 6.39 2.58
CA ALA A 180 15.82 5.93 1.27
C ALA A 180 16.02 4.41 1.23
N ASP A 181 15.41 3.77 0.24
CA ASP A 181 15.63 2.35 -0.07
C ASP A 181 16.87 2.13 -0.93
N LEU A 182 17.12 3.06 -1.86
CA LEU A 182 18.29 3.08 -2.72
C LEU A 182 18.96 4.44 -2.61
N VAL A 183 20.29 4.44 -2.47
CA VAL A 183 21.10 5.68 -2.41
C VAL A 183 22.14 5.63 -3.51
N LEU A 184 22.10 6.62 -4.39
CA LEU A 184 22.93 6.74 -5.57
C LEU A 184 23.84 7.96 -5.42
N ASP A 185 25.15 7.76 -5.57
CA ASP A 185 26.13 8.83 -5.52
C ASP A 185 26.49 9.28 -6.94
N VAL A 186 26.22 10.56 -7.25
CA VAL A 186 26.53 11.15 -8.56
C VAL A 186 27.62 12.22 -8.48
N ARG A 187 28.47 12.22 -7.43
CA ARG A 187 29.55 13.19 -7.25
C ARG A 187 30.68 13.04 -8.27
N PHE A 188 30.81 11.87 -8.90
CA PHE A 188 31.80 11.61 -9.96
C PHE A 188 31.48 12.33 -11.26
N LEU A 189 30.23 12.77 -11.49
CA LEU A 189 29.84 13.52 -12.68
C LEU A 189 30.43 14.95 -12.66
N PRO A 190 30.67 15.53 -13.83
CA PRO A 190 31.15 16.94 -13.95
C PRO A 190 30.26 17.91 -13.18
N ASN A 191 30.89 18.86 -12.50
CA ASN A 191 30.19 19.73 -11.57
C ASN A 191 29.88 21.11 -12.20
N PRO A 192 28.59 21.44 -12.46
CA PRO A 192 28.18 22.73 -13.03
C PRO A 192 28.59 23.93 -12.19
N TYR A 193 28.86 23.78 -10.91
CA TYR A 193 29.26 24.82 -10.00
C TYR A 193 30.52 25.57 -10.46
N TYR A 194 31.42 24.95 -11.23
CA TYR A 194 32.64 25.58 -11.75
C TYR A 194 32.42 26.40 -13.01
N ILE A 195 31.20 26.50 -13.52
CA ILE A 195 30.81 27.31 -14.67
C ILE A 195 30.02 28.49 -14.15
N GLU A 196 30.49 29.70 -14.41
CA GLU A 196 29.96 30.94 -13.83
C GLU A 196 28.45 31.12 -14.16
N GLU A 197 28.05 30.82 -15.40
CA GLU A 197 26.67 30.93 -15.87
C GLU A 197 25.72 29.90 -15.30
N LEU A 198 26.24 28.79 -14.72
CA LEU A 198 25.45 27.68 -14.20
C LEU A 198 25.45 27.62 -12.66
N LYS A 199 26.37 28.29 -12.02
CA LYS A 199 26.65 28.21 -10.60
C LYS A 199 25.42 28.51 -9.72
N ASP A 200 24.66 29.54 -10.07
CA ASP A 200 23.50 30.00 -9.31
C ASP A 200 22.19 29.35 -9.73
N LEU A 201 22.20 28.62 -10.83
CA LEU A 201 21.06 27.83 -11.30
C LEU A 201 20.96 26.49 -10.56
N SER A 202 19.92 25.72 -10.85
CA SER A 202 19.68 24.37 -10.28
C SER A 202 19.54 23.33 -11.39
N GLY A 203 19.54 22.05 -11.05
CA GLY A 203 19.26 20.98 -11.99
C GLY A 203 17.82 20.96 -12.55
N LEU A 204 16.92 21.81 -12.03
CA LEU A 204 15.60 22.06 -12.63
C LEU A 204 15.71 22.99 -13.83
N ASP A 205 16.71 23.87 -13.87
CA ASP A 205 16.93 24.81 -14.95
C ASP A 205 17.55 24.10 -16.16
N GLN A 206 17.02 24.36 -17.34
CA GLN A 206 17.40 23.65 -18.57
C GLN A 206 18.89 23.73 -18.89
N PRO A 207 19.58 24.88 -18.76
CA PRO A 207 21.03 24.94 -19.05
C PRO A 207 21.88 24.02 -18.17
N VAL A 208 21.53 23.87 -16.88
CA VAL A 208 22.23 22.95 -15.97
C VAL A 208 21.90 21.50 -16.31
N PHE A 209 20.63 21.22 -16.58
CA PHE A 209 20.20 19.89 -17.00
C PHE A 209 20.93 19.43 -18.27
N ASP A 210 20.95 20.27 -19.30
CA ASP A 210 21.61 19.98 -20.56
C ASP A 210 23.12 19.77 -20.38
N PHE A 211 23.77 20.63 -19.60
CA PHE A 211 25.19 20.45 -19.30
C PHE A 211 25.50 19.11 -18.65
N VAL A 212 24.70 18.68 -17.68
CA VAL A 212 24.90 17.41 -16.97
C VAL A 212 24.59 16.23 -17.89
N MET A 213 23.48 16.28 -18.65
CA MET A 213 23.04 15.17 -19.52
C MET A 213 23.90 14.97 -20.77
N GLN A 214 24.54 16.02 -21.29
CA GLN A 214 25.41 15.93 -22.46
C GLN A 214 26.77 15.25 -22.19
N GLN A 215 27.10 15.02 -20.92
CA GLN A 215 28.37 14.35 -20.59
C GLN A 215 28.28 12.85 -20.92
N PRO A 216 29.29 12.27 -21.58
CA PRO A 216 29.28 10.85 -21.95
C PRO A 216 29.06 9.92 -20.76
N ASP A 217 29.73 10.16 -19.64
CA ASP A 217 29.60 9.37 -18.43
C ASP A 217 28.20 9.47 -17.83
N THR A 218 27.53 10.62 -17.95
CA THR A 218 26.13 10.77 -17.50
C THR A 218 25.17 9.98 -18.37
N ALA A 219 25.35 10.03 -19.68
CA ALA A 219 24.48 9.28 -20.61
C ALA A 219 24.54 7.77 -20.33
N GLU A 220 25.76 7.23 -20.16
CA GLU A 220 25.94 5.81 -19.84
C GLU A 220 25.40 5.47 -18.43
N TYR A 221 25.62 6.34 -17.46
CA TYR A 221 25.12 6.16 -16.11
C TYR A 221 23.57 6.12 -16.09
N ILE A 222 22.90 7.06 -16.77
CA ILE A 222 21.42 7.07 -16.86
C ILE A 222 20.91 5.78 -17.51
N ARG A 223 21.54 5.34 -18.60
CA ARG A 223 21.19 4.08 -19.28
C ARG A 223 21.25 2.87 -18.33
N LEU A 224 22.33 2.77 -17.56
CA LEU A 224 22.51 1.67 -16.60
C LEU A 224 21.54 1.81 -15.42
N LEU A 225 21.35 3.02 -14.91
CA LEU A 225 20.47 3.32 -13.78
C LEU A 225 19.01 2.98 -14.12
N THR A 226 18.51 3.43 -15.25
CA THR A 226 17.13 3.15 -15.68
C THR A 226 16.92 1.66 -15.88
N ALA A 227 17.85 0.97 -16.54
CA ALA A 227 17.78 -0.49 -16.69
C ALA A 227 17.79 -1.24 -15.35
N PHE A 228 18.57 -0.77 -14.37
CA PHE A 228 18.62 -1.35 -13.03
C PHE A 228 17.30 -1.15 -12.28
N ILE A 229 16.74 0.05 -12.32
CA ILE A 229 15.46 0.36 -11.66
C ILE A 229 14.33 -0.43 -12.34
N ASP A 230 14.25 -0.44 -13.67
CA ASP A 230 13.23 -1.18 -14.41
C ASP A 230 13.27 -2.68 -14.10
N PHE A 231 14.47 -3.24 -13.91
CA PHE A 231 14.63 -4.63 -13.48
C PHE A 231 14.10 -4.88 -12.06
N GLN A 232 14.26 -3.94 -11.13
CA GLN A 232 13.87 -4.11 -9.73
C GLN A 232 12.37 -3.83 -9.47
N LEU A 233 11.74 -2.90 -10.18
CA LEU A 233 10.37 -2.47 -9.93
C LEU A 233 9.35 -3.61 -9.86
N PRO A 234 9.34 -4.60 -10.78
CA PRO A 234 8.41 -5.73 -10.67
C PRO A 234 8.61 -6.53 -9.38
N ARG A 235 9.85 -6.65 -8.92
CA ARG A 235 10.21 -7.42 -7.72
C ARG A 235 9.78 -6.73 -6.44
N PHE A 236 9.95 -5.41 -6.34
CA PHE A 236 9.43 -4.61 -5.24
C PHE A 236 7.88 -4.68 -5.15
N ARG A 237 7.20 -4.72 -6.31
CA ARG A 237 5.74 -4.94 -6.33
C ARG A 237 5.35 -6.35 -5.89
N GLU A 238 6.11 -7.36 -6.30
CA GLU A 238 5.88 -8.75 -5.90
C GLU A 238 6.10 -8.96 -4.40
N GLU A 239 7.08 -8.25 -3.82
CA GLU A 239 7.36 -8.24 -2.37
C GLU A 239 6.22 -7.53 -1.59
N GLY A 240 5.45 -6.67 -2.24
CA GLY A 240 4.36 -5.92 -1.59
C GLY A 240 4.83 -4.62 -0.92
N LYS A 241 5.93 -4.02 -1.44
CA LYS A 241 6.45 -2.77 -0.92
C LYS A 241 5.41 -1.64 -1.10
N PRO A 242 5.09 -0.85 -0.04
CA PRO A 242 4.06 0.18 -0.12
C PRO A 242 4.50 1.41 -0.92
N ALA A 243 5.79 1.75 -0.90
CA ALA A 243 6.41 2.83 -1.66
C ALA A 243 7.89 2.54 -1.87
N LEU A 244 8.50 3.12 -2.90
CA LEU A 244 9.94 3.05 -3.17
C LEU A 244 10.53 4.46 -3.10
N THR A 245 11.59 4.65 -2.31
CA THR A 245 12.34 5.90 -2.24
C THR A 245 13.74 5.71 -2.82
N VAL A 246 14.01 6.35 -3.96
CA VAL A 246 15.31 6.37 -4.64
C VAL A 246 15.97 7.73 -4.40
N ALA A 247 17.03 7.76 -3.60
CA ALA A 247 17.76 8.98 -3.26
C ALA A 247 18.99 9.15 -4.16
N VAL A 248 19.09 10.29 -4.83
CA VAL A 248 20.22 10.67 -5.70
C VAL A 248 21.00 11.80 -5.02
N GLY A 249 22.28 11.57 -4.69
CA GLY A 249 23.10 12.49 -3.90
C GLY A 249 24.27 13.09 -4.67
N CYS A 250 24.41 14.43 -4.55
CA CYS A 250 25.64 15.12 -4.88
C CYS A 250 26.16 15.90 -3.66
N THR A 251 27.20 16.73 -3.79
CA THR A 251 27.78 17.46 -2.64
C THR A 251 26.75 18.38 -1.98
N GLY A 252 26.14 19.29 -2.75
CA GLY A 252 25.22 20.31 -2.24
C GLY A 252 23.73 20.04 -2.48
N GLY A 253 23.36 19.05 -3.31
CA GLY A 253 21.95 18.76 -3.59
C GLY A 253 21.27 19.71 -4.58
N ARG A 254 22.02 20.54 -5.34
CA ARG A 254 21.47 21.60 -6.20
C ARG A 254 21.53 21.28 -7.71
N HIS A 255 22.64 20.76 -8.22
CA HIS A 255 22.88 20.60 -9.66
C HIS A 255 22.75 19.14 -10.11
N ARG A 256 23.83 18.34 -9.99
CA ARG A 256 23.94 16.96 -10.51
C ARG A 256 22.86 16.03 -9.99
N SER A 257 22.60 16.05 -8.67
CA SER A 257 21.58 15.19 -8.06
C SER A 257 20.17 15.50 -8.59
N ILE A 258 19.83 16.79 -8.76
CA ILE A 258 18.52 17.18 -9.29
C ILE A 258 18.42 16.80 -10.78
N SER A 259 19.46 17.03 -11.59
CA SER A 259 19.44 16.68 -13.01
C SER A 259 19.26 15.17 -13.22
N VAL A 260 20.02 14.34 -12.48
CA VAL A 260 19.88 12.87 -12.57
C VAL A 260 18.56 12.38 -12.02
N ALA A 261 18.09 12.93 -10.88
CA ALA A 261 16.80 12.57 -10.31
C ALA A 261 15.63 12.95 -11.24
N ARG A 262 15.70 14.11 -11.91
CA ARG A 262 14.75 14.54 -12.93
C ARG A 262 14.72 13.54 -14.10
N ALA A 263 15.88 13.22 -14.68
CA ALA A 263 15.96 12.27 -15.80
C ALA A 263 15.39 10.89 -15.43
N LEU A 264 15.66 10.39 -14.21
CA LEU A 264 15.08 9.15 -13.73
C LEU A 264 13.56 9.26 -13.55
N THR A 265 13.08 10.39 -13.02
CA THR A 265 11.63 10.60 -12.82
C THR A 265 10.91 10.65 -14.17
N ASP A 266 11.46 11.38 -15.13
CA ASP A 266 10.89 11.50 -16.48
C ASP A 266 10.81 10.12 -17.15
N HIS A 267 11.90 9.33 -17.10
CA HIS A 267 11.90 7.95 -17.60
C HIS A 267 10.79 7.10 -16.96
N LEU A 268 10.64 7.16 -15.63
CA LEU A 268 9.63 6.39 -14.92
C LEU A 268 8.20 6.80 -15.31
N LEU A 269 7.95 8.10 -15.47
CA LEU A 269 6.64 8.62 -15.90
C LEU A 269 6.31 8.21 -17.34
N GLU A 270 7.27 8.27 -18.27
CA GLU A 270 7.14 7.81 -19.66
C GLU A 270 6.79 6.33 -19.74
N HIS A 271 7.30 5.51 -18.81
CA HIS A 271 6.98 4.09 -18.69
C HIS A 271 5.74 3.83 -17.81
N GLY A 272 4.91 4.84 -17.60
CA GLY A 272 3.62 4.72 -16.91
C GLY A 272 3.70 4.43 -15.41
N GLN A 273 4.86 4.65 -14.78
CA GLN A 273 5.03 4.49 -13.34
C GLN A 273 4.44 5.68 -12.57
N ASN A 274 4.13 5.49 -11.29
CA ASN A 274 3.69 6.56 -10.39
C ASN A 274 4.91 7.16 -9.68
N ALA A 275 5.66 8.01 -10.38
CA ALA A 275 6.89 8.62 -9.87
C ALA A 275 6.73 10.11 -9.59
N ARG A 276 7.46 10.63 -8.61
CA ARG A 276 7.57 12.07 -8.33
C ARG A 276 8.99 12.47 -7.95
N LEU A 277 9.41 13.63 -8.41
CA LEU A 277 10.68 14.26 -8.02
C LEU A 277 10.51 15.06 -6.73
N ILE A 278 11.47 14.92 -5.81
CA ILE A 278 11.55 15.67 -4.56
C ILE A 278 12.96 16.28 -4.46
N CYS A 279 13.06 17.61 -4.47
CA CYS A 279 14.33 18.33 -4.30
C CYS A 279 14.49 18.73 -2.83
N ARG A 280 14.94 17.79 -1.98
CA ARG A 280 14.95 17.94 -0.52
C ARG A 280 15.69 19.17 0.00
N ASP A 281 16.84 19.48 -0.60
CA ASP A 281 17.76 20.49 -0.06
C ASP A 281 17.82 21.77 -0.90
N LEU A 282 16.98 21.92 -1.93
CA LEU A 282 17.04 23.07 -2.85
C LEU A 282 16.78 24.41 -2.12
N GLU A 283 15.78 24.46 -1.24
CA GLU A 283 15.46 25.67 -0.47
C GLU A 283 16.55 26.04 0.52
N ARG A 284 17.19 25.06 1.16
CA ARG A 284 18.29 25.27 2.12
C ARG A 284 19.53 25.88 1.49
N VAL A 285 19.73 25.71 0.20
CA VAL A 285 20.87 26.28 -0.54
C VAL A 285 20.61 27.74 -0.90
N ASN A 286 19.36 28.16 -1.02
CA ASN A 286 18.96 29.52 -1.33
C ASN A 286 19.05 30.46 -0.10
N GLU A 287 19.14 29.90 1.12
CA GLU A 287 19.23 30.63 2.39
C GLU A 287 20.70 30.89 2.83
N GLN A 288 21.71 30.38 2.11
CA GLN A 288 23.16 30.56 2.35
C GLN A 288 23.81 31.42 1.27
#